data_6ee152922e5194396862809e9675e8c1
#
_entry.id   6ee152922e5194396862809e9675e8c1
#
_cell.length_a   1.000
_cell.length_b   1.000
_cell.length_c   1.000
_cell.angle_alpha   90.00
_cell.angle_beta   90.00
_cell.angle_gamma   90.00
#
_symmetry.space_group_name_H-M   'P 1'
#
loop_
_entity.id
_entity.type
_entity.pdbx_description
1 polymer ?
#
loop_
_entity_poly.entity_id
_entity_poly.type
_entity_poly.pdbx_seq_one_letter_code
_entity_poly.pdbx_strand_id
1 'polypeptide(L)'
;MQHTDIFLNTEQPRNKILLTALRLFASLGFERTTVRQIAKEAQVNISAIAYYFGDKAGLYKAAFIEPMGSVKEDIALFNAPDLTLEQALNGLFSGFIEPLKKTAFVKQCIRLHMREMVEPTGVWQQEIDDGIRPYQHALIVVLQRYLGLSKVDDNLHRLATSIVAMGVYLYVGREVIEKICPQTMRDNAALNLTQQRLVIYAKSMVDAELQLRKKSQ
;
A
#
# COMPACT_ATOMS: atom_id res chain seq x y z
N MET A 1 -8.97 -6.46 -10.68
CA MET A 1 -10.37 -6.78 -10.28
C MET A 1 -10.57 -8.27 -9.97
N GLN A 2 -9.89 -9.19 -10.64
CA GLN A 2 -10.06 -10.64 -10.42
C GLN A 2 -9.38 -11.22 -9.16
N HIS A 3 -8.33 -10.61 -8.63
CA HIS A 3 -7.57 -11.18 -7.50
C HIS A 3 -8.33 -11.10 -6.16
N THR A 4 -9.01 -9.99 -5.91
CA THR A 4 -9.78 -9.77 -4.66
C THR A 4 -11.01 -10.69 -4.56
N ASP A 5 -11.62 -11.05 -5.70
CA ASP A 5 -12.84 -11.88 -5.72
C ASP A 5 -12.57 -13.33 -5.32
N ILE A 6 -11.36 -13.84 -5.56
CA ILE A 6 -10.95 -15.21 -5.18
C ILE A 6 -10.91 -15.38 -3.65
N PHE A 7 -10.49 -14.32 -2.92
CA PHE A 7 -10.40 -14.37 -1.46
C PHE A 7 -11.76 -14.18 -0.77
N LEU A 8 -12.74 -13.59 -1.44
CA LEU A 8 -14.08 -13.38 -0.89
C LEU A 8 -14.94 -14.65 -0.92
N ASN A 9 -14.48 -15.73 -1.57
CA ASN A 9 -15.16 -17.02 -1.47
C ASN A 9 -14.91 -17.66 -0.09
N THR A 10 -15.81 -17.33 0.84
CA THR A 10 -15.78 -17.80 2.24
C THR A 10 -16.24 -19.25 2.42
N GLU A 11 -16.61 -19.98 1.38
CA GLU A 11 -16.99 -21.39 1.48
C GLU A 11 -15.78 -22.30 1.70
N GLN A 12 -14.62 -21.91 1.18
CA GLN A 12 -13.39 -22.69 1.37
C GLN A 12 -12.80 -22.47 2.76
N PRO A 13 -12.49 -23.54 3.52
CA PRO A 13 -11.91 -23.44 4.86
C PRO A 13 -10.61 -22.61 4.90
N ARG A 14 -9.76 -22.73 3.89
CA ARG A 14 -8.53 -21.94 3.75
C ARG A 14 -8.80 -20.44 3.73
N ASN A 15 -9.78 -20.00 2.93
CA ASN A 15 -10.13 -18.59 2.81
C ASN A 15 -10.78 -18.05 4.10
N LYS A 16 -11.63 -18.85 4.75
CA LYS A 16 -12.18 -18.50 6.07
C LYS A 16 -11.07 -18.22 7.08
N ILE A 17 -10.06 -19.10 7.15
CA ILE A 17 -8.91 -18.94 8.03
C ILE A 17 -8.16 -17.66 7.67
N LEU A 18 -7.83 -17.45 6.40
CA LEU A 18 -7.06 -16.30 5.92
C LEU A 18 -7.75 -14.97 6.24
N LEU A 19 -9.03 -14.85 5.93
CA LEU A 19 -9.81 -13.63 6.19
C LEU A 19 -9.97 -13.35 7.68
N THR A 20 -10.20 -14.39 8.49
CA THR A 20 -10.28 -14.25 9.95
C THR A 20 -8.93 -13.83 10.54
N ALA A 21 -7.85 -14.44 10.08
CA ALA A 21 -6.48 -14.10 10.48
C ALA A 21 -6.13 -12.67 10.12
N LEU A 22 -6.39 -12.25 8.88
CA LEU A 22 -6.18 -10.88 8.41
C LEU A 22 -6.87 -9.86 9.34
N ARG A 23 -8.16 -10.07 9.65
CA ARG A 23 -8.92 -9.20 10.54
C ARG A 23 -8.34 -9.14 11.94
N LEU A 24 -7.99 -10.28 12.52
CA LEU A 24 -7.43 -10.36 13.87
C LEU A 24 -6.04 -9.76 13.95
N PHE A 25 -5.16 -10.08 13.00
CA PHE A 25 -3.83 -9.49 12.93
C PHE A 25 -3.87 -7.98 12.71
N ALA A 26 -4.73 -7.50 11.82
CA ALA A 26 -4.91 -6.07 11.60
C ALA A 26 -5.40 -5.32 12.84
N SER A 27 -6.24 -5.96 13.68
CA SER A 27 -6.82 -5.31 14.88
C SER A 27 -5.96 -5.48 16.12
N LEU A 28 -5.43 -6.68 16.38
CA LEU A 28 -4.75 -7.02 17.62
C LEU A 28 -3.23 -7.06 17.49
N GLY A 29 -2.70 -7.21 16.26
CA GLY A 29 -1.29 -7.44 15.97
C GLY A 29 -0.90 -8.91 16.04
N PHE A 30 0.33 -9.20 15.61
CA PHE A 30 0.85 -10.57 15.58
C PHE A 30 0.88 -11.20 16.97
N GLU A 31 1.54 -10.54 17.94
CA GLU A 31 1.76 -11.11 19.26
C GLU A 31 0.48 -11.51 19.99
N ARG A 32 -0.52 -10.62 20.02
CA ARG A 32 -1.77 -10.81 20.76
C ARG A 32 -2.77 -11.74 20.07
N THR A 33 -2.58 -12.07 18.80
CA THR A 33 -3.45 -12.99 18.06
C THR A 33 -2.97 -14.42 18.25
N THR A 34 -3.87 -15.33 18.63
CA THR A 34 -3.55 -16.75 18.81
C THR A 34 -4.19 -17.61 17.72
N VAL A 35 -3.52 -18.72 17.36
CA VAL A 35 -4.04 -19.72 16.40
C VAL A 35 -5.38 -20.32 16.89
N ARG A 36 -5.53 -20.51 18.21
CA ARG A 36 -6.80 -20.99 18.81
C ARG A 36 -7.94 -19.99 18.60
N GLN A 37 -7.68 -18.70 18.76
CA GLN A 37 -8.67 -17.65 18.52
C GLN A 37 -9.08 -17.62 17.04
N ILE A 38 -8.12 -17.70 16.13
CA ILE A 38 -8.39 -17.72 14.68
C ILE A 38 -9.25 -18.93 14.33
N ALA A 39 -8.87 -20.14 14.80
CA ALA A 39 -9.62 -21.37 14.54
C ALA A 39 -11.07 -21.29 15.04
N LYS A 40 -11.25 -20.79 16.28
CA LYS A 40 -12.59 -20.58 16.87
C LYS A 40 -13.44 -19.62 16.06
N GLU A 41 -12.91 -18.47 15.68
CA GLU A 41 -13.67 -17.44 14.95
C GLU A 41 -13.91 -17.83 13.48
N ALA A 42 -12.97 -18.55 12.85
CA ALA A 42 -13.13 -19.13 11.52
C ALA A 42 -14.07 -20.35 11.50
N GLN A 43 -14.44 -20.88 12.67
CA GLN A 43 -15.24 -22.10 12.80
C GLN A 43 -14.59 -23.32 12.14
N VAL A 44 -13.29 -23.51 12.35
CA VAL A 44 -12.51 -24.64 11.82
C VAL A 44 -11.75 -25.36 12.93
N ASN A 45 -11.31 -26.58 12.62
CA ASN A 45 -10.36 -27.28 13.53
C ASN A 45 -8.99 -26.57 13.48
N ILE A 46 -8.34 -26.47 14.62
CA ILE A 46 -6.99 -25.87 14.73
C ILE A 46 -5.96 -26.55 13.83
N SER A 47 -6.10 -27.88 13.58
CA SER A 47 -5.26 -28.64 12.68
C SER A 47 -5.36 -28.15 11.22
N ALA A 48 -6.48 -27.54 10.81
CA ALA A 48 -6.63 -26.99 9.48
C ALA A 48 -5.66 -25.82 9.25
N ILE A 49 -5.37 -25.02 10.29
CA ILE A 49 -4.41 -23.93 10.19
C ILE A 49 -3.00 -24.47 9.93
N ALA A 50 -2.59 -25.53 10.68
CA ALA A 50 -1.32 -26.17 10.45
C ALA A 50 -1.23 -26.82 9.06
N TYR A 51 -2.32 -27.42 8.59
CA TYR A 51 -2.40 -28.02 7.26
C TYR A 51 -2.23 -27.01 6.11
N TYR A 52 -2.92 -25.87 6.17
CA TYR A 52 -2.90 -24.90 5.07
C TYR A 52 -1.74 -23.89 5.14
N PHE A 53 -1.26 -23.57 6.33
CA PHE A 53 -0.34 -22.46 6.55
C PHE A 53 0.90 -22.81 7.37
N GLY A 54 1.01 -24.04 7.86
CA GLY A 54 2.10 -24.52 8.71
C GLY A 54 1.94 -24.05 10.16
N ASP A 55 2.17 -22.78 10.40
CA ASP A 55 2.12 -22.20 11.74
C ASP A 55 1.51 -20.76 11.72
N LYS A 56 1.59 -20.07 12.87
CA LYS A 56 1.11 -18.70 13.01
C LYS A 56 1.88 -17.72 12.12
N ALA A 57 3.19 -17.92 11.94
CA ALA A 57 4.02 -17.06 11.13
C ALA A 57 3.72 -17.24 9.63
N GLY A 58 3.54 -18.48 9.17
CA GLY A 58 3.10 -18.79 7.81
C GLY A 58 1.72 -18.23 7.49
N LEU A 59 0.76 -18.32 8.44
CA LEU A 59 -0.55 -17.73 8.31
C LEU A 59 -0.49 -16.18 8.26
N TYR A 60 0.35 -15.57 9.09
CA TYR A 60 0.57 -14.12 9.09
C TYR A 60 1.14 -13.65 7.75
N LYS A 61 2.17 -14.34 7.26
CA LYS A 61 2.78 -14.07 5.95
C LYS A 61 1.75 -14.18 4.82
N ALA A 62 0.94 -15.23 4.81
CA ALA A 62 -0.12 -15.40 3.82
C ALA A 62 -1.16 -14.27 3.90
N ALA A 63 -1.61 -13.90 5.11
CA ALA A 63 -2.57 -12.81 5.33
C ALA A 63 -2.00 -11.44 4.94
N PHE A 64 -0.69 -11.28 4.98
CA PHE A 64 0.01 -10.05 4.60
C PHE A 64 0.19 -9.92 3.08
N ILE A 65 0.65 -10.99 2.40
CA ILE A 65 1.07 -10.94 0.99
C ILE A 65 -0.10 -11.22 0.03
N GLU A 66 -0.86 -12.31 0.26
CA GLU A 66 -1.81 -12.81 -0.72
C GLU A 66 -2.93 -11.83 -1.10
N PRO A 67 -3.50 -11.04 -0.18
CA PRO A 67 -4.64 -10.18 -0.48
C PRO A 67 -4.31 -8.91 -1.27
N MET A 68 -3.04 -8.50 -1.35
CA MET A 68 -2.67 -7.19 -1.90
C MET A 68 -2.57 -7.15 -3.43
N GLY A 69 -2.49 -8.29 -4.09
CA GLY A 69 -2.32 -8.33 -5.54
C GLY A 69 -0.87 -8.17 -5.98
N SER A 70 -0.66 -7.75 -7.22
CA SER A 70 0.66 -7.67 -7.83
C SER A 70 1.20 -6.24 -7.86
N VAL A 71 2.31 -6.01 -7.18
CA VAL A 71 3.08 -4.74 -7.26
C VAL A 71 3.41 -4.35 -8.71
N LYS A 72 3.57 -5.34 -9.60
CA LYS A 72 3.82 -5.08 -11.03
C LYS A 72 2.63 -4.40 -11.71
N GLU A 73 1.39 -4.78 -11.34
CA GLU A 73 0.19 -4.14 -11.86
C GLU A 73 0.09 -2.69 -11.39
N ASP A 74 0.41 -2.41 -10.14
CA ASP A 74 0.42 -1.04 -9.60
C ASP A 74 1.50 -0.18 -10.27
N ILE A 75 2.70 -0.73 -10.48
CA ILE A 75 3.80 -0.03 -11.19
C ILE A 75 3.39 0.30 -12.62
N ALA A 76 2.69 -0.60 -13.32
CA ALA A 76 2.23 -0.37 -14.69
C ALA A 76 1.30 0.84 -14.82
N LEU A 77 0.61 1.25 -13.75
CA LEU A 77 -0.26 2.43 -13.76
C LEU A 77 0.48 3.75 -13.96
N PHE A 78 1.78 3.82 -13.63
CA PHE A 78 2.50 5.09 -13.62
C PHE A 78 3.87 5.05 -14.32
N ASN A 79 4.41 3.89 -14.67
CA ASN A 79 5.78 3.77 -15.19
C ASN A 79 5.86 3.62 -16.72
N ALA A 80 4.75 3.68 -17.46
CA ALA A 80 4.82 3.57 -18.92
C ALA A 80 5.59 4.76 -19.54
N PRO A 81 6.43 4.51 -20.57
CA PRO A 81 7.36 5.52 -21.09
C PRO A 81 6.68 6.67 -21.84
N ASP A 82 5.47 6.46 -22.32
CA ASP A 82 4.64 7.42 -23.08
C ASP A 82 3.76 8.33 -22.20
N LEU A 83 3.70 8.06 -20.90
CA LEU A 83 2.92 8.88 -19.97
C LEU A 83 3.55 10.26 -19.79
N THR A 84 2.75 11.30 -19.71
CA THR A 84 3.16 12.62 -19.21
C THR A 84 3.41 12.53 -17.68
N LEU A 85 4.17 13.50 -17.13
CA LEU A 85 4.40 13.56 -15.67
C LEU A 85 3.08 13.54 -14.89
N GLU A 86 2.09 14.30 -15.35
CA GLU A 86 0.78 14.38 -14.71
C GLU A 86 0.05 13.04 -14.75
N GLN A 87 0.08 12.34 -15.88
CA GLN A 87 -0.50 10.99 -16.01
C GLN A 87 0.22 9.99 -15.12
N ALA A 88 1.56 10.02 -15.07
CA ALA A 88 2.35 9.15 -14.20
C ALA A 88 2.03 9.42 -12.72
N LEU A 89 2.00 10.68 -12.28
CA LEU A 89 1.63 11.02 -10.90
C LEU A 89 0.18 10.66 -10.57
N ASN A 90 -0.74 10.82 -11.53
CA ASN A 90 -2.13 10.39 -11.36
C ASN A 90 -2.24 8.86 -11.18
N GLY A 91 -1.52 8.08 -11.97
CA GLY A 91 -1.42 6.62 -11.82
C GLY A 91 -0.84 6.23 -10.46
N LEU A 92 0.27 6.87 -10.04
CA LEU A 92 0.88 6.67 -8.72
C LEU A 92 -0.12 6.89 -7.59
N PHE A 93 -0.81 8.04 -7.58
CA PHE A 93 -1.77 8.35 -6.51
C PHE A 93 -3.07 7.54 -6.62
N SER A 94 -3.44 7.05 -7.80
CA SER A 94 -4.53 6.08 -7.94
C SER A 94 -4.27 4.82 -7.10
N GLY A 95 -3.01 4.33 -7.05
CA GLY A 95 -2.62 3.20 -6.19
C GLY A 95 -2.90 3.44 -4.71
N PHE A 96 -2.83 4.70 -4.24
CA PHE A 96 -3.18 5.06 -2.85
C PHE A 96 -4.67 5.35 -2.66
N ILE A 97 -5.33 5.97 -3.62
CA ILE A 97 -6.71 6.45 -3.46
C ILE A 97 -7.74 5.35 -3.71
N GLU A 98 -7.57 4.54 -4.77
CA GLU A 98 -8.54 3.51 -5.12
C GLU A 98 -8.80 2.48 -4.00
N PRO A 99 -7.78 2.01 -3.26
CA PRO A 99 -8.02 1.14 -2.10
C PRO A 99 -8.87 1.78 -1.00
N LEU A 100 -8.79 3.11 -0.80
CA LEU A 100 -9.59 3.82 0.21
C LEU A 100 -11.10 3.83 -0.12
N LYS A 101 -11.46 3.72 -1.40
CA LYS A 101 -12.84 3.65 -1.89
C LYS A 101 -13.44 2.25 -1.75
N LYS A 102 -12.61 1.23 -1.54
CA LYS A 102 -13.01 -0.18 -1.54
C LYS A 102 -13.56 -0.65 -0.19
N THR A 103 -13.93 -1.94 -0.17
CA THR A 103 -14.60 -2.64 0.93
C THR A 103 -13.80 -2.64 2.24
N ALA A 104 -14.46 -3.05 3.34
CA ALA A 104 -13.85 -3.25 4.64
C ALA A 104 -12.65 -4.21 4.59
N PHE A 105 -12.66 -5.18 3.68
CA PHE A 105 -11.56 -6.13 3.46
C PHE A 105 -10.26 -5.43 3.05
N VAL A 106 -10.30 -4.58 2.03
CA VAL A 106 -9.10 -3.85 1.57
C VAL A 106 -8.57 -2.91 2.66
N LYS A 107 -9.47 -2.29 3.43
CA LYS A 107 -9.08 -1.46 4.59
C LYS A 107 -8.35 -2.28 5.66
N GLN A 108 -8.72 -3.55 5.86
CA GLN A 108 -8.01 -4.44 6.79
C GLN A 108 -6.62 -4.82 6.28
N CYS A 109 -6.47 -5.11 4.98
CA CYS A 109 -5.16 -5.37 4.37
C CYS A 109 -4.21 -4.19 4.59
N ILE A 110 -4.66 -2.99 4.28
CA ILE A 110 -3.88 -1.76 4.48
C ILE A 110 -3.52 -1.56 5.95
N ARG A 111 -4.49 -1.77 6.87
CA ARG A 111 -4.24 -1.65 8.31
C ARG A 111 -3.16 -2.63 8.78
N LEU A 112 -3.14 -3.85 8.25
CA LEU A 112 -2.11 -4.84 8.56
C LEU A 112 -0.74 -4.35 8.07
N HIS A 113 -0.65 -3.82 6.84
CA HIS A 113 0.59 -3.27 6.28
C HIS A 113 1.11 -2.07 7.08
N MET A 114 0.23 -1.13 7.44
CA MET A 114 0.63 0.02 8.26
C MET A 114 1.10 -0.40 9.65
N ARG A 115 0.48 -1.43 10.23
CA ARG A 115 0.92 -1.97 11.50
C ARG A 115 2.30 -2.59 11.43
N GLU A 116 2.59 -3.35 10.39
CA GLU A 116 3.90 -3.96 10.18
C GLU A 116 5.02 -2.92 10.01
N MET A 117 4.72 -1.73 9.44
CA MET A 117 5.67 -0.61 9.38
C MET A 117 6.07 -0.08 10.76
N VAL A 118 5.17 -0.15 11.74
CA VAL A 118 5.39 0.40 13.10
C VAL A 118 5.84 -0.68 14.07
N GLU A 119 5.33 -1.90 13.93
CA GLU A 119 5.60 -3.07 14.78
C GLU A 119 6.09 -4.25 13.91
N PRO A 120 7.33 -4.20 13.36
CA PRO A 120 7.81 -5.18 12.39
C PRO A 120 7.97 -6.58 13.00
N THR A 121 7.40 -7.59 12.33
CA THR A 121 7.52 -9.01 12.74
C THR A 121 8.62 -9.76 12.01
N GLY A 122 9.28 -9.12 11.02
CA GLY A 122 10.27 -9.72 10.12
C GLY A 122 9.70 -10.04 8.72
N VAL A 123 8.39 -10.15 8.55
CA VAL A 123 7.75 -10.28 7.22
C VAL A 123 7.97 -9.01 6.39
N TRP A 124 8.09 -7.86 7.04
CA TRP A 124 8.33 -6.55 6.45
C TRP A 124 9.59 -6.47 5.58
N GLN A 125 10.66 -7.19 5.99
CA GLN A 125 11.90 -7.17 5.21
C GLN A 125 11.69 -7.73 3.79
N GLN A 126 10.93 -8.81 3.67
CA GLN A 126 10.59 -9.38 2.36
C GLN A 126 9.72 -8.42 1.55
N GLU A 127 8.76 -7.75 2.19
CA GLU A 127 7.92 -6.75 1.52
C GLU A 127 8.73 -5.54 1.04
N ILE A 128 9.73 -5.09 1.81
CA ILE A 128 10.65 -4.04 1.36
C ILE A 128 11.34 -4.46 0.07
N ASP A 129 11.84 -5.69 -0.01
CA ASP A 129 12.61 -6.16 -1.16
C ASP A 129 11.74 -6.48 -2.37
N ASP A 130 10.60 -7.13 -2.19
CA ASP A 130 9.74 -7.65 -3.26
C ASP A 130 8.65 -6.66 -3.70
N GLY A 131 8.25 -5.74 -2.82
CA GLY A 131 7.16 -4.78 -3.03
C GLY A 131 7.63 -3.34 -3.08
N ILE A 132 8.09 -2.81 -1.94
CA ILE A 132 8.37 -1.38 -1.79
C ILE A 132 9.55 -0.92 -2.63
N ARG A 133 10.63 -1.68 -2.66
CA ARG A 133 11.84 -1.33 -3.44
C ARG A 133 11.59 -1.25 -4.94
N PRO A 134 10.91 -2.21 -5.59
CA PRO A 134 10.53 -2.11 -7.00
C PRO A 134 9.63 -0.90 -7.28
N TYR A 135 8.66 -0.64 -6.40
CA TYR A 135 7.75 0.50 -6.53
C TYR A 135 8.50 1.84 -6.44
N GLN A 136 9.36 2.00 -5.44
CA GLN A 136 10.19 3.19 -5.27
C GLN A 136 11.16 3.37 -6.45
N HIS A 137 11.77 2.30 -6.93
CA HIS A 137 12.65 2.33 -8.09
C HIS A 137 11.91 2.78 -9.35
N ALA A 138 10.71 2.28 -9.59
CA ALA A 138 9.88 2.68 -10.72
C ALA A 138 9.57 4.19 -10.69
N LEU A 139 9.23 4.74 -9.50
CA LEU A 139 9.01 6.18 -9.34
C LEU A 139 10.30 6.97 -9.62
N ILE A 140 11.45 6.51 -9.14
CA ILE A 140 12.76 7.15 -9.41
C ILE A 140 13.03 7.20 -10.90
N VAL A 141 12.78 6.11 -11.65
CA VAL A 141 12.94 6.07 -13.12
C VAL A 141 12.04 7.12 -13.80
N VAL A 142 10.78 7.23 -13.37
CA VAL A 142 9.85 8.26 -13.87
C VAL A 142 10.41 9.65 -13.62
N LEU A 143 10.78 9.97 -12.38
CA LEU A 143 11.27 11.29 -12.00
C LEU A 143 12.60 11.63 -12.69
N GLN A 144 13.51 10.66 -12.81
CA GLN A 144 14.78 10.79 -13.52
C GLN A 144 14.56 11.20 -14.97
N ARG A 145 13.60 10.56 -15.65
CA ARG A 145 13.22 10.87 -17.04
C ARG A 145 12.72 12.31 -17.18
N TYR A 146 11.79 12.72 -16.30
CA TYR A 146 11.20 14.06 -16.37
C TYR A 146 12.14 15.20 -15.97
N LEU A 147 13.09 14.93 -15.08
CA LEU A 147 14.13 15.89 -14.71
C LEU A 147 15.33 15.90 -15.68
N GLY A 148 15.38 14.97 -16.66
CA GLY A 148 16.48 14.86 -17.62
C GLY A 148 17.82 14.48 -16.99
N LEU A 149 17.81 13.66 -15.92
CA LEU A 149 19.01 13.34 -15.16
C LEU A 149 19.71 12.12 -15.74
N SER A 150 21.03 12.22 -15.91
CA SER A 150 21.89 11.09 -16.34
C SER A 150 22.16 10.08 -15.23
N LYS A 151 22.08 10.51 -13.95
CA LYS A 151 22.35 9.67 -12.77
C LYS A 151 21.33 9.95 -11.68
N VAL A 152 21.05 8.91 -10.90
CA VAL A 152 20.27 9.00 -9.66
C VAL A 152 21.17 9.57 -8.56
N ASP A 153 20.65 10.50 -7.78
CA ASP A 153 21.32 11.11 -6.63
C ASP A 153 20.41 11.16 -5.40
N ASP A 154 20.96 11.58 -4.28
CA ASP A 154 20.22 11.65 -3.01
C ASP A 154 19.04 12.63 -3.06
N ASN A 155 19.11 13.70 -3.86
CA ASN A 155 18.00 14.66 -3.96
C ASN A 155 16.82 14.04 -4.71
N LEU A 156 17.09 13.21 -5.71
CA LEU A 156 16.05 12.45 -6.39
C LEU A 156 15.39 11.43 -5.45
N HIS A 157 16.16 10.77 -4.58
CA HIS A 157 15.60 9.90 -3.54
C HIS A 157 14.74 10.68 -2.54
N ARG A 158 15.18 11.86 -2.08
CA ARG A 158 14.40 12.74 -1.20
C ARG A 158 13.09 13.15 -1.83
N LEU A 159 13.11 13.55 -3.10
CA LEU A 159 11.91 13.93 -3.86
C LEU A 159 10.93 12.75 -3.96
N ALA A 160 11.40 11.57 -4.40
CA ALA A 160 10.59 10.37 -4.52
C ALA A 160 9.94 9.97 -3.18
N THR A 161 10.73 9.97 -2.09
CA THR A 161 10.25 9.68 -0.74
C THR A 161 9.18 10.67 -0.29
N SER A 162 9.37 11.97 -0.55
CA SER A 162 8.40 13.01 -0.19
C SER A 162 7.08 12.86 -0.95
N ILE A 163 7.13 12.50 -2.25
CA ILE A 163 5.93 12.26 -3.05
C ILE A 163 5.15 11.05 -2.52
N VAL A 164 5.83 9.92 -2.24
CA VAL A 164 5.20 8.71 -1.68
C VAL A 164 4.62 8.99 -0.30
N ALA A 165 5.31 9.77 0.54
CA ALA A 165 4.85 10.11 1.88
C ALA A 165 3.47 10.79 1.90
N MET A 166 3.14 11.60 0.89
CA MET A 166 1.80 12.21 0.77
C MET A 166 0.70 11.15 0.62
N GLY A 167 0.94 10.08 -0.16
CA GLY A 167 0.00 8.97 -0.30
C GLY A 167 -0.09 8.12 0.97
N VAL A 168 1.05 7.76 1.55
CA VAL A 168 1.15 6.96 2.79
C VAL A 168 0.45 7.66 3.95
N TYR A 169 0.54 8.99 4.05
CA TYR A 169 -0.10 9.74 5.14
C TYR A 169 -1.63 9.62 5.15
N LEU A 170 -2.28 9.37 4.00
CA LEU A 170 -3.72 9.11 3.95
C LEU A 170 -4.14 7.86 4.76
N TYR A 171 -3.20 6.96 5.02
CA TYR A 171 -3.42 5.74 5.79
C TYR A 171 -2.97 5.89 7.25
N VAL A 172 -1.70 6.24 7.48
CA VAL A 172 -1.15 6.36 8.85
C VAL A 172 -1.77 7.54 9.60
N GLY A 173 -2.06 8.65 8.90
CA GLY A 173 -2.69 9.85 9.43
C GLY A 173 -4.22 9.84 9.39
N ARG A 174 -4.85 8.75 8.94
CA ARG A 174 -6.29 8.70 8.65
C ARG A 174 -7.15 9.17 9.81
N GLU A 175 -6.90 8.66 11.01
CA GLU A 175 -7.68 9.04 12.20
C GLU A 175 -7.56 10.54 12.51
N VAL A 176 -6.38 11.11 12.30
CA VAL A 176 -6.12 12.55 12.45
C VAL A 176 -6.90 13.34 11.40
N ILE A 177 -6.83 12.92 10.12
CA ILE A 177 -7.53 13.58 9.02
C ILE A 177 -9.05 13.54 9.26
N GLU A 178 -9.60 12.39 9.64
CA GLU A 178 -11.03 12.22 9.90
C GLU A 178 -11.52 13.08 11.08
N LYS A 179 -10.65 13.40 12.06
CA LYS A 179 -10.99 14.29 13.18
C LYS A 179 -10.85 15.78 12.86
N ILE A 180 -9.83 16.16 12.08
CA ILE A 180 -9.51 17.57 11.81
C ILE A 180 -10.25 18.09 10.58
N CYS A 181 -10.30 17.29 9.50
CA CYS A 181 -10.87 17.67 8.22
C CYS A 181 -11.63 16.52 7.53
N PRO A 182 -12.69 15.99 8.16
CA PRO A 182 -13.42 14.80 7.69
C PRO A 182 -13.95 14.94 6.25
N GLN A 183 -14.24 16.17 5.82
CA GLN A 183 -14.75 16.47 4.48
C GLN A 183 -13.79 16.07 3.35
N THR A 184 -12.48 15.92 3.64
CA THR A 184 -11.48 15.58 2.61
C THR A 184 -11.46 14.09 2.25
N MET A 185 -12.05 13.23 3.09
CA MET A 185 -12.06 11.78 2.91
C MET A 185 -13.45 11.14 3.08
N ARG A 186 -14.52 11.93 3.15
CA ARG A 186 -15.87 11.48 3.52
C ARG A 186 -16.51 10.53 2.50
N ASP A 187 -16.22 10.74 1.21
CA ASP A 187 -16.84 10.01 0.08
C ASP A 187 -15.88 9.91 -1.11
N ASN A 188 -16.30 9.18 -2.15
CA ASN A 188 -15.49 8.99 -3.36
C ASN A 188 -15.20 10.30 -4.10
N ALA A 189 -16.09 11.27 -4.07
CA ALA A 189 -15.88 12.59 -4.72
C ALA A 189 -14.77 13.37 -3.99
N ALA A 190 -14.78 13.37 -2.66
CA ALA A 190 -13.74 13.97 -1.82
C ALA A 190 -12.39 13.28 -2.04
N LEU A 191 -12.36 11.94 -2.13
CA LEU A 191 -11.15 11.18 -2.42
C LEU A 191 -10.60 11.49 -3.82
N ASN A 192 -11.45 11.62 -4.85
CA ASN A 192 -11.03 12.02 -6.19
C ASN A 192 -10.42 13.43 -6.19
N LEU A 193 -11.03 14.36 -5.48
CA LEU A 193 -10.47 15.72 -5.35
C LEU A 193 -9.13 15.70 -4.62
N THR A 194 -8.99 14.90 -3.57
CA THR A 194 -7.73 14.69 -2.87
C THR A 194 -6.66 14.16 -3.82
N GLN A 195 -6.97 13.15 -4.66
CA GLN A 195 -6.03 12.65 -5.68
C GLN A 195 -5.57 13.76 -6.63
N GLN A 196 -6.49 14.53 -7.18
CA GLN A 196 -6.17 15.65 -8.08
C GLN A 196 -5.23 16.68 -7.42
N ARG A 197 -5.47 16.99 -6.13
CA ARG A 197 -4.62 17.91 -5.37
C ARG A 197 -3.22 17.33 -5.13
N LEU A 198 -3.12 16.03 -4.79
CA LEU A 198 -1.83 15.37 -4.61
C LEU A 198 -1.00 15.38 -5.91
N VAL A 199 -1.63 15.19 -7.07
CA VAL A 199 -0.96 15.29 -8.38
C VAL A 199 -0.39 16.70 -8.59
N ILE A 200 -1.17 17.76 -8.31
CA ILE A 200 -0.73 19.16 -8.43
C ILE A 200 0.45 19.42 -7.49
N TYR A 201 0.36 18.97 -6.23
CA TYR A 201 1.42 19.19 -5.24
C TYR A 201 2.70 18.45 -5.64
N ALA A 202 2.61 17.18 -6.04
CA ALA A 202 3.75 16.41 -6.49
C ALA A 202 4.42 17.02 -7.73
N LYS A 203 3.61 17.48 -8.72
CA LYS A 203 4.13 18.19 -9.88
C LYS A 203 4.89 19.44 -9.48
N SER A 204 4.34 20.23 -8.55
CA SER A 204 5.00 21.45 -8.04
C SER A 204 6.33 21.12 -7.33
N MET A 205 6.41 19.97 -6.63
CA MET A 205 7.67 19.50 -6.03
C MET A 205 8.71 19.16 -7.11
N VAL A 206 8.30 18.49 -8.20
CA VAL A 206 9.19 18.17 -9.33
C VAL A 206 9.67 19.45 -10.02
N ASP A 207 8.77 20.41 -10.24
CA ASP A 207 9.12 21.71 -10.85
C ASP A 207 10.10 22.48 -9.96
N ALA A 208 9.88 22.50 -8.65
CA ALA A 208 10.80 23.12 -7.68
C ALA A 208 12.19 22.47 -7.71
N GLU A 209 12.25 21.14 -7.73
CA GLU A 209 13.53 20.40 -7.82
C GLU A 209 14.27 20.75 -9.12
N LEU A 210 13.56 20.83 -10.26
CA LEU A 210 14.14 21.23 -11.54
C LEU A 210 14.74 22.66 -11.47
N GLN A 211 14.07 23.60 -10.81
CA GLN A 211 14.58 24.98 -10.63
C GLN A 211 15.80 25.02 -9.71
N LEU A 212 15.82 24.24 -8.62
CA LEU A 212 16.97 24.15 -7.74
C LEU A 212 18.21 23.65 -8.47
N ARG A 213 18.05 22.60 -9.30
CA ARG A 213 19.15 22.02 -10.08
C ARG A 213 19.72 22.98 -11.14
N LYS A 214 18.86 23.78 -11.80
CA LYS A 214 19.31 24.81 -12.75
C LYS A 214 20.12 25.93 -12.10
N LYS A 215 19.88 26.25 -10.83
CA LYS A 215 20.63 27.27 -10.08
C LYS A 215 21.99 26.76 -9.57
N SER A 216 22.17 25.43 -9.51
CA SER A 216 23.39 24.79 -9.00
C SER A 216 24.38 24.41 -10.10
N GLN A 217 24.00 24.61 -11.38
CA GLN A 217 24.86 24.49 -12.57
C GLN A 217 25.45 25.87 -12.95
#